data_aa44ae1ee8343d40eaa800e0d92e44ab
#
_entry.id   aa44ae1ee8343d40eaa800e0d92e44ab
#
_cell.length_a   1.000
_cell.length_b   1.000
_cell.length_c   1.000
_cell.angle_alpha   90.00
_cell.angle_beta   90.00
_cell.angle_gamma   90.00
#
_symmetry.space_group_name_H-M   'P 1'
#
loop_
_entity.id
_entity.type
_entity.pdbx_description
1 polymer ?
#
loop_
_entity_poly.entity_id
_entity_poly.type
_entity_poly.pdbx_seq_one_letter_code
_entity_poly.pdbx_strand_id
1 'polypeptide(L)'
;SYDLIVPKFQKFAEKRGDRDYFVRGTFTHNNLDFGKDVLHFADLGFKKMSVEPVVAPDEEPYAIKEADLPQILEEYDRLAAEYVKRHKEGRGFTFFHFMLDLTQGPCVAKRLSGCGSGTEYLAVTPWGDLYPCHQFVGNEDFLLGNVDTGVTNTAVRDEFKLCNVYAKDKCRDCFARFYCSGGCAANSYNFHGSITDAYDIGCEMQKKRIECAIMIKAALADGSDE
;
A
#
# COMPACT_ATOMS: atom_id res chain seq x y z
N SER A 1 -4.88 -6.85 -24.63
CA SER A 1 -5.80 -6.41 -23.54
C SER A 1 -5.72 -4.92 -23.27
N TYR A 2 -4.52 -4.30 -23.34
CA TYR A 2 -4.29 -2.87 -23.08
C TYR A 2 -5.26 -1.96 -23.88
N ASP A 3 -5.28 -2.07 -25.19
CA ASP A 3 -6.13 -1.24 -26.08
C ASP A 3 -7.64 -1.40 -25.83
N LEU A 4 -8.04 -2.52 -25.24
CA LEU A 4 -9.44 -2.76 -24.86
C LEU A 4 -9.79 -2.20 -23.47
N ILE A 5 -8.80 -2.11 -22.59
CA ILE A 5 -9.02 -1.76 -21.17
C ILE A 5 -8.89 -0.25 -20.97
N VAL A 6 -7.83 0.36 -21.48
CA VAL A 6 -7.52 1.79 -21.25
C VAL A 6 -8.66 2.72 -21.64
N PRO A 7 -9.28 2.63 -22.84
CA PRO A 7 -10.39 3.51 -23.19
C PRO A 7 -11.61 3.38 -22.27
N LYS A 8 -11.83 2.18 -21.71
CA LYS A 8 -12.94 1.94 -20.76
C LYS A 8 -12.66 2.62 -19.41
N PHE A 9 -11.43 2.53 -18.92
CA PHE A 9 -11.02 3.22 -17.69
C PHE A 9 -11.02 4.74 -17.88
N GLN A 10 -10.57 5.27 -18.99
CA GLN A 10 -10.63 6.70 -19.28
C GLN A 10 -12.07 7.19 -19.30
N LYS A 11 -12.97 6.50 -20.00
CA LYS A 11 -14.41 6.82 -20.01
C LYS A 11 -15.05 6.71 -18.63
N PHE A 12 -14.61 5.75 -17.82
CA PHE A 12 -15.07 5.62 -16.44
C PHE A 12 -14.60 6.81 -15.58
N ALA A 13 -13.32 7.16 -15.64
CA ALA A 13 -12.75 8.28 -14.91
C ALA A 13 -13.44 9.62 -15.30
N GLU A 14 -13.66 9.85 -16.60
CA GLU A 14 -14.40 11.00 -17.10
C GLU A 14 -15.82 11.08 -16.52
N LYS A 15 -16.56 9.96 -16.53
CA LYS A 15 -17.92 9.89 -15.97
C LYS A 15 -17.96 10.03 -14.45
N ARG A 16 -16.87 9.68 -13.76
CA ARG A 16 -16.75 9.90 -12.31
C ARG A 16 -16.61 11.38 -11.97
N GLY A 17 -15.99 12.20 -12.84
CA GLY A 17 -15.72 13.61 -12.58
C GLY A 17 -14.95 13.79 -11.28
N ASP A 18 -15.48 14.59 -10.37
CA ASP A 18 -14.85 14.92 -9.06
C ASP A 18 -15.01 13.81 -8.00
N ARG A 19 -15.77 12.76 -8.29
CA ARG A 19 -15.92 11.63 -7.36
C ARG A 19 -14.63 10.83 -7.27
N ASP A 20 -14.28 10.40 -6.05
CA ASP A 20 -13.06 9.65 -5.80
C ASP A 20 -12.94 8.36 -6.62
N TYR A 21 -11.77 8.15 -7.19
CA TYR A 21 -11.34 6.90 -7.81
C TYR A 21 -9.82 6.80 -7.72
N PHE A 22 -9.30 5.60 -7.81
CA PHE A 22 -7.87 5.35 -8.05
C PHE A 22 -7.72 4.33 -9.17
N VAL A 23 -6.85 4.65 -10.14
CA VAL A 23 -6.31 3.64 -11.06
C VAL A 23 -5.19 2.93 -10.32
N ARG A 24 -5.24 1.60 -10.28
CA ARG A 24 -4.30 0.81 -9.50
C ARG A 24 -3.47 -0.11 -10.40
N GLY A 25 -2.16 -0.14 -10.14
CA GLY A 25 -1.19 -1.07 -10.69
C GLY A 25 -0.51 -1.87 -9.59
N THR A 26 0.28 -2.86 -10.00
CA THR A 26 1.13 -3.65 -9.10
C THR A 26 2.49 -3.80 -9.75
N PHE A 27 3.56 -3.57 -9.00
CA PHE A 27 4.92 -3.85 -9.44
C PHE A 27 5.49 -5.08 -8.72
N THR A 28 6.43 -5.74 -9.37
CA THR A 28 7.04 -6.99 -8.94
C THR A 28 8.55 -6.91 -9.15
N HIS A 29 9.29 -7.96 -8.78
CA HIS A 29 10.69 -8.11 -9.17
C HIS A 29 10.95 -7.88 -10.68
N ASN A 30 9.97 -8.20 -11.53
CA ASN A 30 10.13 -8.13 -12.98
C ASN A 30 9.92 -6.74 -13.59
N ASN A 31 9.38 -5.76 -12.82
CA ASN A 31 9.10 -4.38 -13.29
C ASN A 31 9.35 -3.37 -12.16
N LEU A 32 10.60 -3.27 -11.73
CA LEU A 32 11.02 -2.37 -10.66
C LEU A 32 10.99 -0.88 -11.06
N ASP A 33 10.85 -0.59 -12.34
CA ASP A 33 10.72 0.76 -12.91
C ASP A 33 9.27 1.30 -12.86
N PHE A 34 8.55 0.96 -11.80
CA PHE A 34 7.13 1.29 -11.58
C PHE A 34 6.79 2.79 -11.67
N GLY A 35 7.77 3.66 -11.48
CA GLY A 35 7.59 5.10 -11.69
C GLY A 35 7.19 5.43 -13.12
N LYS A 36 7.66 4.65 -14.12
CA LYS A 36 7.21 4.80 -15.51
C LYS A 36 5.73 4.47 -15.67
N ASP A 37 5.24 3.44 -14.97
CA ASP A 37 3.82 3.07 -14.99
C ASP A 37 2.96 4.18 -14.37
N VAL A 38 3.40 4.75 -13.24
CA VAL A 38 2.73 5.89 -12.59
C VAL A 38 2.66 7.10 -13.53
N LEU A 39 3.77 7.45 -14.16
CA LEU A 39 3.83 8.58 -15.09
C LEU A 39 3.00 8.32 -16.35
N HIS A 40 2.98 7.08 -16.83
CA HIS A 40 2.15 6.67 -17.95
C HIS A 40 0.66 6.82 -17.64
N PHE A 41 0.20 6.41 -16.44
CA PHE A 41 -1.18 6.66 -16.01
C PHE A 41 -1.52 8.16 -15.99
N ALA A 42 -0.59 8.98 -15.49
CA ALA A 42 -0.78 10.43 -15.51
C ALA A 42 -0.87 10.99 -16.94
N ASP A 43 -0.05 10.51 -17.87
CA ASP A 43 -0.03 10.92 -19.27
C ASP A 43 -1.30 10.45 -20.03
N LEU A 44 -1.93 9.37 -19.61
CA LEU A 44 -3.26 8.93 -20.05
C LEU A 44 -4.41 9.81 -19.53
N GLY A 45 -4.12 10.81 -18.66
CA GLY A 45 -5.10 11.74 -18.12
C GLY A 45 -5.72 11.31 -16.79
N PHE A 46 -5.30 10.19 -16.19
CA PHE A 46 -5.75 9.82 -14.86
C PHE A 46 -5.19 10.77 -13.81
N LYS A 47 -6.02 11.16 -12.84
CA LYS A 47 -5.66 12.14 -11.80
C LYS A 47 -5.27 11.51 -10.47
N LYS A 48 -5.73 10.30 -10.20
CA LYS A 48 -5.46 9.59 -8.94
C LYS A 48 -5.04 8.15 -9.24
N MET A 49 -3.87 7.77 -8.74
CA MET A 49 -3.28 6.47 -9.01
C MET A 49 -2.53 5.90 -7.81
N SER A 50 -2.43 4.58 -7.80
CA SER A 50 -1.70 3.80 -6.80
C SER A 50 -0.99 2.65 -7.49
N VAL A 51 0.28 2.44 -7.21
CA VAL A 51 1.05 1.29 -7.69
C VAL A 51 1.68 0.60 -6.49
N GLU A 52 1.17 -0.60 -6.20
CA GLU A 52 1.51 -1.35 -5.00
C GLU A 52 2.63 -2.37 -5.27
N PRO A 53 3.50 -2.64 -4.30
CA PRO A 53 4.37 -3.81 -4.39
C PRO A 53 3.53 -5.09 -4.33
N VAL A 54 3.96 -6.11 -5.05
CA VAL A 54 3.31 -7.42 -4.98
C VAL A 54 3.40 -7.99 -3.56
N VAL A 55 2.34 -8.68 -3.14
CA VAL A 55 2.33 -9.53 -1.95
C VAL A 55 2.46 -10.97 -2.44
N ALA A 56 3.59 -11.59 -2.17
CA ALA A 56 3.89 -12.95 -2.61
C ALA A 56 4.82 -13.64 -1.62
N PRO A 57 4.76 -14.99 -1.51
CA PRO A 57 5.78 -15.78 -0.83
C PRO A 57 7.17 -15.55 -1.43
N ASP A 58 8.21 -15.70 -0.61
CA ASP A 58 9.60 -15.39 -1.04
C ASP A 58 10.11 -16.30 -2.16
N GLU A 59 9.62 -17.54 -2.23
CA GLU A 59 9.97 -18.52 -3.28
C GLU A 59 9.42 -18.18 -4.67
N GLU A 60 8.45 -17.28 -4.77
CA GLU A 60 7.87 -16.92 -6.05
C GLU A 60 8.86 -16.09 -6.90
N PRO A 61 9.00 -16.38 -8.21
CA PRO A 61 9.99 -15.72 -9.06
C PRO A 61 9.70 -14.22 -9.30
N TYR A 62 8.49 -13.77 -9.03
CA TYR A 62 8.06 -12.37 -9.15
C TYR A 62 8.06 -11.63 -7.79
N ALA A 63 8.37 -12.32 -6.69
CA ALA A 63 8.45 -11.69 -5.37
C ALA A 63 9.58 -10.66 -5.33
N ILE A 64 9.34 -9.54 -4.66
CA ILE A 64 10.35 -8.51 -4.43
C ILE A 64 11.36 -9.05 -3.41
N LYS A 65 12.65 -8.94 -3.74
CA LYS A 65 13.78 -9.40 -2.93
C LYS A 65 14.48 -8.22 -2.26
N GLU A 66 15.26 -8.52 -1.25
CA GLU A 66 16.11 -7.51 -0.59
C GLU A 66 17.10 -6.87 -1.59
N ALA A 67 17.61 -7.65 -2.54
CA ALA A 67 18.50 -7.18 -3.60
C ALA A 67 17.85 -6.14 -4.54
N ASP A 68 16.52 -6.06 -4.60
CA ASP A 68 15.79 -5.09 -5.42
C ASP A 68 15.66 -3.71 -4.75
N LEU A 69 15.85 -3.66 -3.42
CA LEU A 69 15.65 -2.43 -2.64
C LEU A 69 16.42 -1.23 -3.18
N PRO A 70 17.71 -1.31 -3.52
CA PRO A 70 18.45 -0.14 -4.02
C PRO A 70 17.76 0.49 -5.25
N GLN A 71 17.31 -0.34 -6.20
CA GLN A 71 16.62 0.13 -7.39
C GLN A 71 15.23 0.70 -7.07
N ILE A 72 14.47 0.05 -6.19
CA ILE A 72 13.15 0.51 -5.75
C ILE A 72 13.24 1.88 -5.06
N LEU A 73 14.21 2.05 -4.16
CA LEU A 73 14.40 3.29 -3.41
C LEU A 73 14.79 4.44 -4.36
N GLU A 74 15.69 4.18 -5.31
CA GLU A 74 16.06 5.15 -6.35
C GLU A 74 14.86 5.51 -7.25
N GLU A 75 14.00 4.53 -7.55
CA GLU A 75 12.80 4.77 -8.35
C GLU A 75 11.79 5.67 -7.63
N TYR A 76 11.62 5.52 -6.30
CA TYR A 76 10.83 6.46 -5.51
C TYR A 76 11.41 7.88 -5.56
N ASP A 77 12.73 8.05 -5.47
CA ASP A 77 13.39 9.37 -5.56
C ASP A 77 13.15 10.01 -6.93
N ARG A 78 13.33 9.26 -8.02
CA ARG A 78 13.06 9.73 -9.38
C ARG A 78 11.60 10.13 -9.59
N LEU A 79 10.69 9.29 -9.11
CA LEU A 79 9.25 9.57 -9.19
C LEU A 79 8.88 10.82 -8.39
N ALA A 80 9.43 10.99 -7.19
CA ALA A 80 9.18 12.16 -6.35
C ALA A 80 9.69 13.46 -6.98
N ALA A 81 10.86 13.43 -7.61
CA ALA A 81 11.41 14.58 -8.34
C ALA A 81 10.51 14.98 -9.54
N GLU A 82 10.08 13.99 -10.35
CA GLU A 82 9.18 14.24 -11.48
C GLU A 82 7.78 14.66 -11.01
N TYR A 83 7.31 14.16 -9.88
CA TYR A 83 6.06 14.56 -9.23
C TYR A 83 6.08 16.07 -8.90
N VAL A 84 7.13 16.55 -8.23
CA VAL A 84 7.30 17.99 -7.92
C VAL A 84 7.34 18.83 -9.18
N LYS A 85 8.14 18.42 -10.18
CA LYS A 85 8.25 19.12 -11.47
C LYS A 85 6.89 19.25 -12.14
N ARG A 86 6.14 18.16 -12.30
CA ARG A 86 4.80 18.17 -12.92
C ARG A 86 3.80 19.05 -12.15
N HIS A 87 3.86 19.07 -10.82
CA HIS A 87 3.02 19.96 -10.02
C HIS A 87 3.34 21.43 -10.28
N LYS A 88 4.62 21.82 -10.32
CA LYS A 88 5.04 23.20 -10.64
C LYS A 88 4.65 23.62 -12.07
N GLU A 89 4.56 22.68 -12.99
CA GLU A 89 4.12 22.89 -14.37
C GLU A 89 2.60 22.88 -14.57
N GLY A 90 1.80 22.74 -13.50
CA GLY A 90 0.34 22.66 -13.58
C GLY A 90 -0.20 21.31 -14.13
N ARG A 91 0.66 20.29 -14.25
CA ARG A 91 0.34 18.93 -14.71
C ARG A 91 0.32 17.91 -13.56
N GLY A 92 0.04 18.38 -12.33
CA GLY A 92 0.04 17.55 -11.14
C GLY A 92 -0.98 16.42 -11.17
N PHE A 93 -0.68 15.37 -10.43
CA PHE A 93 -1.54 14.21 -10.20
C PHE A 93 -1.42 13.77 -8.74
N THR A 94 -2.30 12.90 -8.28
CA THR A 94 -2.24 12.32 -6.93
C THR A 94 -1.65 10.91 -7.01
N PHE A 95 -0.53 10.69 -6.32
CA PHE A 95 0.02 9.35 -6.11
C PHE A 95 -0.23 8.93 -4.66
N PHE A 96 -0.96 7.84 -4.45
CA PHE A 96 -1.43 7.39 -3.14
C PHE A 96 -0.33 7.32 -2.08
N HIS A 97 0.85 6.81 -2.45
CA HIS A 97 1.95 6.62 -1.51
C HIS A 97 2.67 7.90 -1.08
N PHE A 98 2.40 9.03 -1.76
CA PHE A 98 2.92 10.34 -1.36
C PHE A 98 1.86 11.19 -0.62
N MET A 99 0.63 10.66 -0.44
CA MET A 99 -0.45 11.32 0.29
C MET A 99 -0.27 11.15 1.80
N LEU A 100 0.67 11.88 2.39
CA LEU A 100 0.84 11.92 3.83
C LEU A 100 0.42 13.28 4.38
N ASP A 101 -0.48 13.28 5.36
CA ASP A 101 -0.76 14.49 6.12
C ASP A 101 0.35 14.72 7.14
N LEU A 102 1.21 15.69 6.84
CA LEU A 102 2.33 16.11 7.69
C LEU A 102 1.99 17.37 8.52
N THR A 103 0.78 17.94 8.37
CA THR A 103 0.42 19.21 9.00
C THR A 103 -0.15 19.03 10.40
N GLN A 104 -1.01 18.05 10.61
CA GLN A 104 -1.65 17.77 11.90
C GLN A 104 -1.14 16.49 12.56
N GLY A 105 -0.31 15.74 11.84
CA GLY A 105 0.12 14.41 12.22
C GLY A 105 -0.99 13.36 12.11
N PRO A 106 -0.65 12.07 12.22
CA PRO A 106 -1.60 10.98 12.13
C PRO A 106 -2.47 10.88 13.39
N CYS A 107 -3.73 10.53 13.24
CA CYS A 107 -4.55 10.09 14.37
C CYS A 107 -4.02 8.74 14.87
N VAL A 108 -3.33 8.74 16.00
CA VAL A 108 -2.67 7.54 16.56
C VAL A 108 -3.65 6.37 16.71
N ALA A 109 -4.86 6.59 17.23
CA ALA A 109 -5.85 5.54 17.43
C ALA A 109 -6.21 4.81 16.12
N LYS A 110 -6.29 5.53 14.98
CA LYS A 110 -6.55 4.96 13.65
C LYS A 110 -5.32 4.36 12.98
N ARG A 111 -4.13 4.55 13.57
CA ARG A 111 -2.85 4.15 12.99
C ARG A 111 -2.11 3.09 13.80
N LEU A 112 -2.76 2.52 14.80
CA LEU A 112 -2.18 1.43 15.60
C LEU A 112 -2.09 0.14 14.80
N SER A 113 -3.11 -0.19 14.03
CA SER A 113 -3.17 -1.35 13.15
C SER A 113 -3.22 -0.91 11.69
N GLY A 114 -2.80 -1.76 10.78
CA GLY A 114 -2.78 -1.50 9.35
C GLY A 114 -4.17 -1.39 8.73
N CYS A 115 -4.46 -2.27 7.76
CA CYS A 115 -5.70 -2.23 6.98
C CYS A 115 -6.95 -2.77 7.72
N GLY A 116 -6.80 -3.24 8.96
CA GLY A 116 -7.91 -3.83 9.72
C GLY A 116 -8.27 -5.26 9.30
N SER A 117 -7.39 -5.96 8.58
CA SER A 117 -7.60 -7.36 8.20
C SER A 117 -7.91 -8.23 9.42
N GLY A 118 -8.89 -9.13 9.28
CA GLY A 118 -9.32 -10.04 10.34
C GLY A 118 -10.21 -9.41 11.41
N THR A 119 -10.37 -8.08 11.44
CA THR A 119 -11.17 -7.38 12.46
C THR A 119 -12.14 -6.37 11.87
N GLU A 120 -11.69 -5.45 11.03
CA GLU A 120 -12.51 -4.38 10.45
C GLU A 120 -13.03 -4.76 9.06
N TYR A 121 -12.35 -5.67 8.38
CA TYR A 121 -12.82 -6.29 7.15
C TYR A 121 -12.40 -7.75 7.05
N LEU A 122 -13.13 -8.53 6.26
CA LEU A 122 -12.91 -9.95 6.01
C LEU A 122 -13.00 -10.22 4.50
N ALA A 123 -12.26 -11.22 4.03
CA ALA A 123 -12.49 -11.81 2.71
C ALA A 123 -13.57 -12.90 2.83
N VAL A 124 -14.46 -12.94 1.86
CA VAL A 124 -15.53 -13.96 1.77
C VAL A 124 -15.33 -14.76 0.49
N THR A 125 -15.26 -16.08 0.60
CA THR A 125 -15.16 -16.97 -0.55
C THR A 125 -16.55 -17.16 -1.20
N PRO A 126 -16.62 -17.69 -2.43
CA PRO A 126 -17.90 -18.03 -3.05
C PRO A 126 -18.74 -19.05 -2.24
N TRP A 127 -18.13 -19.80 -1.35
CA TRP A 127 -18.79 -20.78 -0.47
C TRP A 127 -19.14 -20.21 0.90
N GLY A 128 -18.89 -18.93 1.10
CA GLY A 128 -19.21 -18.24 2.34
C GLY A 128 -18.13 -18.29 3.42
N ASP A 129 -16.99 -18.92 3.17
CA ASP A 129 -15.91 -18.99 4.17
C ASP A 129 -15.27 -17.62 4.39
N LEU A 130 -14.95 -17.33 5.65
CA LEU A 130 -14.41 -16.06 6.11
C LEU A 130 -12.91 -16.19 6.39
N TYR A 131 -12.13 -15.29 5.80
CA TYR A 131 -10.69 -15.18 6.03
C TYR A 131 -10.30 -13.76 6.42
N PRO A 132 -9.15 -13.54 7.13
CA PRO A 132 -8.70 -12.21 7.53
C PRO A 132 -8.54 -11.23 6.36
N CYS A 133 -8.01 -11.70 5.23
CA CYS A 133 -7.99 -10.97 3.95
C CYS A 133 -7.83 -11.96 2.78
N HIS A 134 -7.92 -11.44 1.56
CA HIS A 134 -7.83 -12.26 0.35
C HIS A 134 -6.49 -13.04 0.21
N GLN A 135 -5.42 -12.54 0.82
CA GLN A 135 -4.11 -13.20 0.80
C GLN A 135 -4.05 -14.48 1.64
N PHE A 136 -4.96 -14.65 2.59
CA PHE A 136 -5.06 -15.83 3.43
C PHE A 136 -6.12 -16.84 2.95
N VAL A 137 -6.84 -16.54 1.88
CA VAL A 137 -7.87 -17.45 1.34
C VAL A 137 -7.23 -18.76 0.90
N GLY A 138 -7.79 -19.87 1.40
CA GLY A 138 -7.29 -21.23 1.13
C GLY A 138 -6.26 -21.74 2.14
N ASN A 139 -5.77 -20.90 3.06
CA ASN A 139 -4.97 -21.36 4.19
C ASN A 139 -5.90 -21.68 5.37
N GLU A 140 -6.06 -22.98 5.68
CA GLU A 140 -6.99 -23.45 6.71
C GLU A 140 -6.67 -22.92 8.12
N ASP A 141 -5.40 -22.62 8.42
CA ASP A 141 -4.97 -22.06 9.70
C ASP A 141 -5.61 -20.68 9.96
N PHE A 142 -5.98 -19.97 8.89
CA PHE A 142 -6.59 -18.64 8.95
C PHE A 142 -8.10 -18.65 8.65
N LEU A 143 -8.74 -19.80 8.58
CA LEU A 143 -10.21 -19.86 8.44
C LEU A 143 -10.87 -19.31 9.71
N LEU A 144 -11.61 -18.22 9.56
CA LEU A 144 -12.29 -17.54 10.67
C LEU A 144 -13.68 -18.08 10.94
N GLY A 145 -14.34 -18.69 9.96
CA GLY A 145 -15.71 -19.17 10.03
C GLY A 145 -16.42 -19.08 8.69
N ASN A 146 -17.73 -18.91 8.71
CA ASN A 146 -18.55 -18.84 7.51
C ASN A 146 -19.65 -17.79 7.68
N VAL A 147 -20.19 -17.25 6.57
CA VAL A 147 -21.23 -16.22 6.60
C VAL A 147 -22.50 -16.68 7.34
N ASP A 148 -22.81 -17.98 7.33
CA ASP A 148 -23.98 -18.53 8.01
C ASP A 148 -23.79 -18.70 9.53
N THR A 149 -22.55 -18.94 9.98
CA THR A 149 -22.21 -19.17 11.39
C THR A 149 -21.50 -18.01 12.06
N GLY A 150 -21.07 -17.02 11.25
CA GLY A 150 -20.24 -15.92 11.69
C GLY A 150 -18.78 -16.34 11.96
N VAL A 151 -18.05 -15.47 12.64
CA VAL A 151 -16.67 -15.73 13.06
C VAL A 151 -16.68 -16.67 14.27
N THR A 152 -16.25 -17.90 14.07
CA THR A 152 -16.15 -18.96 15.11
C THR A 152 -14.74 -19.14 15.63
N ASN A 153 -13.71 -18.93 14.79
CA ASN A 153 -12.31 -18.98 15.20
C ASN A 153 -11.88 -17.62 15.79
N THR A 154 -12.25 -17.40 17.02
CA THR A 154 -11.96 -16.16 17.74
C THR A 154 -10.46 -16.02 18.09
N ALA A 155 -9.71 -17.14 18.19
CA ALA A 155 -8.28 -17.11 18.48
C ALA A 155 -7.51 -16.39 17.36
N VAL A 156 -7.72 -16.78 16.11
CA VAL A 156 -7.09 -16.13 14.96
C VAL A 156 -7.55 -14.67 14.84
N ARG A 157 -8.87 -14.39 14.99
CA ARG A 157 -9.37 -13.01 15.00
C ARG A 157 -8.66 -12.15 16.04
N ASP A 158 -8.48 -12.65 17.25
CA ASP A 158 -7.88 -11.91 18.36
C ASP A 158 -6.37 -11.73 18.15
N GLU A 159 -5.68 -12.66 17.48
CA GLU A 159 -4.31 -12.48 17.04
C GLU A 159 -4.18 -11.28 16.08
N PHE A 160 -5.06 -11.18 15.07
CA PHE A 160 -5.10 -10.02 14.17
C PHE A 160 -5.45 -8.71 14.91
N LYS A 161 -6.38 -8.75 15.86
CA LYS A 161 -6.76 -7.60 16.68
C LYS A 161 -5.60 -7.08 17.54
N LEU A 162 -4.77 -7.98 18.04
CA LEU A 162 -3.61 -7.63 18.86
C LEU A 162 -2.38 -7.26 18.02
N CYS A 163 -2.37 -7.61 16.73
CA CYS A 163 -1.29 -7.27 15.81
C CYS A 163 -1.28 -5.77 15.48
N ASN A 164 -0.57 -4.99 16.30
CA ASN A 164 -0.45 -3.54 16.19
C ASN A 164 1.01 -3.10 16.24
N VAL A 165 1.27 -1.81 16.06
CA VAL A 165 2.64 -1.25 16.04
C VAL A 165 3.42 -1.46 17.33
N TYR A 166 2.77 -1.68 18.46
CA TYR A 166 3.43 -1.95 19.74
C TYR A 166 3.67 -3.44 19.97
N ALA A 167 2.96 -4.32 19.27
CA ALA A 167 3.18 -5.76 19.30
C ALA A 167 4.38 -6.19 18.45
N LYS A 168 4.81 -5.35 17.53
CA LYS A 168 5.95 -5.59 16.63
C LYS A 168 7.19 -4.88 17.16
N ASP A 169 8.23 -5.62 17.57
CA ASP A 169 9.42 -5.05 18.19
C ASP A 169 10.09 -3.97 17.31
N LYS A 170 10.27 -4.23 16.02
CA LYS A 170 10.84 -3.26 15.08
C LYS A 170 10.01 -1.98 14.90
N CYS A 171 8.71 -2.03 15.21
CA CYS A 171 7.83 -0.88 15.04
C CYS A 171 7.82 0.07 16.24
N ARG A 172 8.17 -0.40 17.45
CA ARG A 172 8.07 0.38 18.70
C ARG A 172 8.83 1.70 18.63
N ASP A 173 10.03 1.69 18.06
CA ASP A 173 10.92 2.86 17.97
C ASP A 173 11.03 3.40 16.53
N CYS A 174 10.23 2.87 15.58
CA CYS A 174 10.25 3.31 14.20
C CYS A 174 9.58 4.68 14.05
N PHE A 175 10.24 5.64 13.42
CA PHE A 175 9.67 6.97 13.15
C PHE A 175 8.42 6.90 12.24
N ALA A 176 8.36 5.88 11.38
CA ALA A 176 7.28 5.67 10.41
C ALA A 176 6.02 5.00 11.00
N ARG A 177 6.06 4.51 12.26
CA ARG A 177 5.03 3.61 12.80
C ARG A 177 3.59 4.10 12.64
N PHE A 178 3.33 5.38 12.87
CA PHE A 178 1.98 5.94 12.78
C PHE A 178 1.58 6.39 11.37
N TYR A 179 2.49 6.33 10.41
CA TYR A 179 2.20 6.48 8.98
C TYR A 179 2.07 5.14 8.29
N CYS A 180 2.87 4.14 8.72
CA CYS A 180 2.89 2.77 8.20
C CYS A 180 1.81 1.88 8.81
N SER A 181 1.49 2.09 10.10
CA SER A 181 0.53 1.28 10.88
C SER A 181 0.92 -0.21 11.00
N GLY A 182 2.23 -0.52 11.00
CA GLY A 182 2.74 -1.88 11.20
C GLY A 182 2.86 -2.73 9.93
N GLY A 183 2.57 -2.17 8.75
CA GLY A 183 2.73 -2.87 7.47
C GLY A 183 1.65 -3.91 7.16
N CYS A 184 1.94 -4.82 6.23
CA CYS A 184 1.04 -5.86 5.76
C CYS A 184 1.23 -7.16 6.55
N ALA A 185 0.17 -7.66 7.21
CA ALA A 185 0.19 -8.91 7.95
C ALA A 185 0.50 -10.13 7.04
N ALA A 186 -0.02 -10.12 5.80
CA ALA A 186 0.25 -11.21 4.86
C ALA A 186 1.71 -11.25 4.42
N ASN A 187 2.34 -10.11 4.14
CA ASN A 187 3.78 -10.08 3.86
C ASN A 187 4.61 -10.51 5.08
N SER A 188 4.23 -10.07 6.28
CA SER A 188 4.90 -10.53 7.51
C SER A 188 4.83 -12.05 7.61
N TYR A 189 3.66 -12.64 7.41
CA TYR A 189 3.47 -14.09 7.46
C TYR A 189 4.24 -14.83 6.36
N ASN A 190 4.20 -14.34 5.12
CA ASN A 190 4.88 -14.98 3.98
C ASN A 190 6.41 -15.05 4.16
N PHE A 191 7.00 -14.05 4.83
CA PHE A 191 8.47 -13.98 4.99
C PHE A 191 8.97 -14.49 6.35
N HIS A 192 8.12 -14.53 7.37
CA HIS A 192 8.53 -14.85 8.73
C HIS A 192 7.68 -15.93 9.40
N GLY A 193 6.60 -16.41 8.76
CA GLY A 193 5.66 -17.37 9.35
C GLY A 193 4.81 -16.76 10.50
N SER A 194 4.84 -15.45 10.70
CA SER A 194 4.15 -14.75 11.76
C SER A 194 3.60 -13.41 11.29
N ILE A 195 2.38 -13.06 11.69
CA ILE A 195 1.79 -11.75 11.38
C ILE A 195 2.35 -10.63 12.27
N THR A 196 2.99 -10.98 13.39
CA THR A 196 3.54 -10.02 14.37
C THR A 196 4.97 -9.59 14.06
N ASP A 197 5.63 -10.21 13.09
CA ASP A 197 6.91 -9.74 12.60
C ASP A 197 6.77 -8.57 11.62
N ALA A 198 7.86 -7.85 11.39
CA ALA A 198 7.90 -6.76 10.44
C ALA A 198 8.52 -7.23 9.12
N TYR A 199 7.82 -7.05 8.02
CA TYR A 199 8.35 -7.32 6.68
C TYR A 199 9.39 -6.25 6.29
N ASP A 200 10.67 -6.59 6.37
CA ASP A 200 11.79 -5.64 6.29
C ASP A 200 11.84 -4.88 4.96
N ILE A 201 11.66 -5.56 3.84
CA ILE A 201 11.60 -4.92 2.51
C ILE A 201 10.49 -3.85 2.48
N GLY A 202 9.31 -4.18 3.02
CA GLY A 202 8.20 -3.24 3.14
C GLY A 202 8.50 -2.07 4.08
N CYS A 203 9.28 -2.30 5.14
CA CYS A 203 9.72 -1.25 6.06
C CYS A 203 10.59 -0.21 5.35
N GLU A 204 11.57 -0.64 4.57
CA GLU A 204 12.46 0.28 3.84
C GLU A 204 11.72 1.06 2.76
N MET A 205 10.84 0.39 2.00
CA MET A 205 9.99 1.09 1.03
C MET A 205 9.09 2.15 1.70
N GLN A 206 8.51 1.82 2.86
CA GLN A 206 7.61 2.77 3.55
C GLN A 206 8.35 3.96 4.14
N LYS A 207 9.55 3.76 4.69
CA LYS A 207 10.41 4.86 5.14
C LYS A 207 10.73 5.80 3.98
N LYS A 208 11.14 5.24 2.82
CA LYS A 208 11.45 6.00 1.61
C LYS A 208 10.24 6.80 1.11
N ARG A 209 9.04 6.23 1.12
CA ARG A 209 7.79 6.94 0.76
C ARG A 209 7.54 8.16 1.65
N ILE A 210 7.81 8.03 2.94
CA ILE A 210 7.67 9.15 3.90
C ILE A 210 8.72 10.22 3.64
N GLU A 211 9.98 9.85 3.40
CA GLU A 211 11.05 10.78 3.02
C GLU A 211 10.70 11.56 1.75
N CYS A 212 10.23 10.86 0.72
CA CYS A 212 9.74 11.48 -0.51
C CYS A 212 8.57 12.45 -0.26
N ALA A 213 7.60 12.06 0.58
CA ALA A 213 6.47 12.92 0.91
C ALA A 213 6.89 14.21 1.65
N ILE A 214 7.88 14.11 2.56
CA ILE A 214 8.46 15.27 3.24
C ILE A 214 9.16 16.18 2.23
N MET A 215 10.00 15.62 1.35
CA MET A 215 10.69 16.37 0.29
C MET A 215 9.69 17.07 -0.64
N ILE A 216 8.65 16.38 -1.09
CA ILE A 216 7.59 16.94 -1.94
C ILE A 216 6.90 18.12 -1.25
N LYS A 217 6.53 17.97 0.03
CA LYS A 217 5.91 19.05 0.82
C LYS A 217 6.82 20.27 0.90
N ALA A 218 8.09 20.06 1.24
CA ALA A 218 9.07 21.16 1.30
C ALA A 218 9.21 21.86 -0.06
N ALA A 219 9.43 21.09 -1.13
CA ALA A 219 9.65 21.63 -2.47
C ALA A 219 8.44 22.34 -3.09
N LEU A 220 7.21 22.03 -2.62
CA LEU A 220 5.97 22.67 -3.08
C LEU A 220 5.52 23.82 -2.16
N ALA A 221 6.01 23.88 -0.90
CA ALA A 221 5.74 24.98 0.01
C ALA A 221 6.48 26.29 -0.39
N ASP A 222 7.69 26.17 -0.91
CA ASP A 222 8.53 27.31 -1.33
C ASP A 222 7.93 28.18 -2.47
N GLY A 223 6.78 27.79 -3.02
CA GLY A 223 6.06 28.52 -4.07
C GLY A 223 4.81 29.28 -3.62
N SER A 224 4.49 29.28 -2.32
CA SER A 224 3.23 29.85 -1.79
C SER A 224 3.42 31.15 -0.99
N ASP A 225 4.65 31.68 -0.87
CA ASP A 225 4.95 32.89 -0.11
C ASP A 225 5.42 34.06 -1.00
N GLU A 226 4.99 34.12 -2.30
CA GLU A 226 5.12 35.32 -3.15
C GLU A 226 3.77 35.92 -3.54
#